data_005db52034ea5de0e0ef70ee1e3297c4
#
_entry.id   005db52034ea5de0e0ef70ee1e3297c4
#
_cell.length_a   1.000
_cell.length_b   1.000
_cell.length_c   1.000
_cell.angle_alpha   90.00
_cell.angle_beta   90.00
_cell.angle_gamma   90.00
#
_symmetry.space_group_name_H-M   'P 1'
#
loop_
_entity.id
_entity.type
_entity.pdbx_description
1 polymer ?
#
loop_
_entity_poly.entity_id
_entity_poly.type
_entity_poly.pdbx_seq_one_letter_code
_entity_poly.pdbx_strand_id
1 'polypeptide(L)'
;VPAEQATDALALAYVVNTRADRRTIASVERAIAAAGGKVVVTYDRIGVIVIHSADPDFGKEIRKARGVRSAGATRTAPLTAAGTTDEGAADFVTAAEASRTEAASARTPGSEPLEADQWDPRAIGADKAAKIDDGSRRVTVAVIDTGVDDTHPDLAPNFSASQSANCVDAKADTGEGAWRPYKADDYHGTHVAGEIAAARNGVGVAGVAPAVKVAGIKVSDPDNGLFYPKNVVCAFVFAADHGVEITNNGHYADPWLYNCMDDPDRRAIVDAVNRAQLYAQKKGTLHLASAGNSNHDLASDAIVDDSTPVTRTIDPSECFDVPTRLPGVVTVSATGVRNLKSYYSTYGKGVVDVAAPGGDRRYRLPDTPSKDGRILSTMPNGEYAWPQGTSMASPHAAGVAALLKSKHPRASPARLQALLKAQADNPGYPETYDQDGDGAQDATCEGGRRVNGFYGFGIVDALRTVK
;
A
#
# COMPACT_ATOMS: atom_id res chain seq x y z
N VAL A 1 8.60 8.66 34.96
CA VAL A 1 8.58 7.52 34.05
C VAL A 1 9.20 6.36 34.81
N PRO A 2 8.55 5.18 34.94
CA PRO A 2 9.17 4.03 35.58
C PRO A 2 10.44 3.63 34.83
N ALA A 3 11.48 3.15 35.55
CA ALA A 3 12.77 2.80 34.97
C ALA A 3 12.70 1.73 33.85
N GLU A 4 11.64 0.90 33.83
CA GLU A 4 11.37 -0.07 32.77
C GLU A 4 11.00 0.55 31.41
N GLN A 5 10.33 1.70 31.39
CA GLN A 5 9.99 2.40 30.14
C GLN A 5 11.18 3.14 29.53
N ALA A 6 12.12 3.59 30.35
CA ALA A 6 13.34 4.25 29.87
C ALA A 6 14.34 3.28 29.20
N THR A 7 14.35 2.00 29.63
CA THR A 7 15.19 0.96 29.01
C THR A 7 14.61 0.45 27.68
N ASP A 8 13.29 0.41 27.51
CA ASP A 8 12.66 -0.01 26.24
C ASP A 8 12.82 1.06 25.15
N ALA A 9 12.97 2.34 25.49
CA ALA A 9 13.18 3.43 24.51
C ALA A 9 14.55 3.37 23.81
N LEU A 10 15.52 2.70 24.38
CA LEU A 10 16.86 2.50 23.78
C LEU A 10 17.02 1.13 23.10
N ALA A 11 16.06 0.22 23.24
CA ALA A 11 16.10 -1.09 22.64
C ALA A 11 15.71 -1.04 21.16
N LEU A 12 16.48 -1.75 20.31
CA LEU A 12 16.11 -1.97 18.92
C LEU A 12 15.12 -3.12 18.80
N ALA A 13 14.19 -3.00 17.85
CA ALA A 13 13.36 -4.11 17.44
C ALA A 13 14.08 -4.96 16.39
N TYR A 14 13.94 -6.29 16.52
CA TYR A 14 14.48 -7.26 15.57
C TYR A 14 13.39 -8.24 15.13
N VAL A 15 13.58 -8.79 13.94
CA VAL A 15 12.85 -9.97 13.47
C VAL A 15 13.79 -11.16 13.44
N VAL A 16 13.34 -12.30 13.96
CA VAL A 16 14.04 -13.58 13.95
C VAL A 16 13.21 -14.60 13.23
N ASN A 17 13.70 -15.12 12.11
CA ASN A 17 13.02 -16.09 11.28
C ASN A 17 13.51 -17.50 11.58
N THR A 18 12.59 -18.43 11.75
CA THR A 18 12.86 -19.83 12.08
C THR A 18 11.90 -20.75 11.34
N ARG A 19 11.96 -22.07 11.61
CA ARG A 19 10.92 -22.99 11.13
C ARG A 19 9.64 -22.82 11.94
N ALA A 20 8.51 -22.90 11.27
CA ALA A 20 7.19 -22.79 11.86
C ALA A 20 6.79 -24.12 12.57
N ASP A 21 7.62 -24.61 13.48
CA ASP A 21 7.32 -25.77 14.33
C ASP A 21 7.64 -25.46 15.81
N ARG A 22 6.79 -25.92 16.70
CA ARG A 22 6.85 -25.61 18.14
C ARG A 22 8.20 -25.92 18.78
N ARG A 23 8.85 -27.02 18.36
CA ARG A 23 10.12 -27.46 18.95
C ARG A 23 11.25 -26.49 18.60
N THR A 24 11.33 -26.11 17.33
CA THR A 24 12.35 -25.17 16.84
C THR A 24 12.09 -23.77 17.41
N ILE A 25 10.86 -23.30 17.41
CA ILE A 25 10.47 -22.01 18.01
C ILE A 25 10.90 -21.94 19.47
N ALA A 26 10.50 -22.91 20.30
CA ALA A 26 10.85 -22.94 21.72
C ALA A 26 12.37 -23.00 21.96
N SER A 27 13.14 -23.64 21.05
CA SER A 27 14.60 -23.64 21.11
C SER A 27 15.20 -22.27 20.79
N VAL A 28 14.65 -21.60 19.77
CA VAL A 28 15.10 -20.27 19.35
C VAL A 28 14.73 -19.23 20.40
N GLU A 29 13.53 -19.30 21.02
CA GLU A 29 13.14 -18.39 22.11
C GLU A 29 14.08 -18.49 23.33
N ARG A 30 14.54 -19.70 23.68
CA ARG A 30 15.56 -19.86 24.74
C ARG A 30 16.89 -19.23 24.33
N ALA A 31 17.28 -19.35 23.06
CA ALA A 31 18.50 -18.72 22.56
C ALA A 31 18.40 -17.19 22.55
N ILE A 32 17.23 -16.65 22.19
CA ILE A 32 16.92 -15.22 22.26
C ILE A 32 17.09 -14.70 23.69
N ALA A 33 16.47 -15.39 24.68
CA ALA A 33 16.59 -15.01 26.09
C ALA A 33 18.06 -15.09 26.59
N ALA A 34 18.80 -16.13 26.20
CA ALA A 34 20.21 -16.26 26.55
C ALA A 34 21.10 -15.18 25.93
N ALA A 35 20.73 -14.64 24.77
CA ALA A 35 21.40 -13.51 24.10
C ALA A 35 20.89 -12.12 24.57
N GLY A 36 20.10 -12.04 25.63
CA GLY A 36 19.58 -10.78 26.17
C GLY A 36 18.43 -10.15 25.39
N GLY A 37 17.78 -10.93 24.51
CA GLY A 37 16.57 -10.47 23.80
C GLY A 37 15.29 -10.73 24.60
N LYS A 38 14.32 -9.80 24.47
CA LYS A 38 12.98 -9.92 25.03
C LYS A 38 11.97 -10.17 23.91
N VAL A 39 11.29 -11.31 23.93
CA VAL A 39 10.25 -11.65 22.95
C VAL A 39 9.05 -10.71 23.14
N VAL A 40 8.66 -10.02 22.07
CA VAL A 40 7.46 -9.18 21.99
C VAL A 40 6.27 -10.02 21.56
N VAL A 41 6.43 -10.76 20.45
CA VAL A 41 5.41 -11.66 19.91
C VAL A 41 6.04 -12.76 19.09
N THR A 42 5.45 -13.94 19.12
CA THR A 42 5.80 -15.08 18.26
C THR A 42 4.66 -15.37 17.32
N TYR A 43 4.91 -15.25 16.02
CA TYR A 43 4.01 -15.70 14.95
C TYR A 43 4.35 -17.14 14.58
N ASP A 44 3.88 -18.10 15.37
CA ASP A 44 4.24 -19.51 15.31
C ASP A 44 3.90 -20.16 13.95
N ARG A 45 2.78 -19.75 13.34
CA ARG A 45 2.32 -20.27 12.03
C ARG A 45 3.25 -19.94 10.87
N ILE A 46 4.05 -18.90 11.00
CA ILE A 46 4.99 -18.44 9.96
C ILE A 46 6.45 -18.52 10.40
N GLY A 47 6.72 -18.84 11.68
CA GLY A 47 8.06 -18.93 12.25
C GLY A 47 8.78 -17.59 12.28
N VAL A 48 8.08 -16.52 12.63
CA VAL A 48 8.64 -15.17 12.82
C VAL A 48 8.48 -14.77 14.28
N ILE A 49 9.57 -14.33 14.90
CA ILE A 49 9.59 -13.87 16.29
C ILE A 49 10.05 -12.42 16.27
N VAL A 50 9.25 -11.53 16.84
CA VAL A 50 9.63 -10.12 17.04
C VAL A 50 10.18 -9.97 18.44
N ILE A 51 11.34 -9.32 18.57
CA ILE A 51 12.01 -9.14 19.83
C ILE A 51 12.51 -7.70 20.00
N HIS A 52 12.76 -7.31 21.24
CA HIS A 52 13.53 -6.12 21.60
C HIS A 52 14.85 -6.53 22.23
N SER A 53 15.95 -5.82 21.91
CA SER A 53 17.24 -5.94 22.58
C SER A 53 17.94 -4.59 22.60
N ALA A 54 18.57 -4.28 23.74
CA ALA A 54 19.47 -3.12 23.85
C ALA A 54 20.90 -3.41 23.38
N ASP A 55 21.21 -4.68 23.08
CA ASP A 55 22.51 -5.09 22.58
C ASP A 55 22.59 -4.84 21.06
N PRO A 56 23.45 -3.94 20.57
CA PRO A 56 23.60 -3.67 19.15
C PRO A 56 24.13 -4.87 18.35
N ASP A 57 24.83 -5.81 18.99
CA ASP A 57 25.34 -7.03 18.38
C ASP A 57 24.35 -8.20 18.43
N PHE A 58 23.16 -8.02 19.02
CA PHE A 58 22.16 -9.08 19.19
C PHE A 58 21.87 -9.82 17.87
N GLY A 59 21.65 -9.09 16.77
CA GLY A 59 21.39 -9.70 15.47
C GLY A 59 22.50 -10.64 15.00
N LYS A 60 23.75 -10.24 15.19
CA LYS A 60 24.93 -11.02 14.85
C LYS A 60 25.06 -12.28 15.71
N GLU A 61 24.79 -12.16 17.02
CA GLU A 61 24.89 -13.30 17.93
C GLU A 61 23.75 -14.30 17.70
N ILE A 62 22.51 -13.84 17.57
CA ILE A 62 21.37 -14.74 17.42
C ILE A 62 21.39 -15.50 16.09
N ARG A 63 22.01 -14.94 15.03
CA ARG A 63 22.20 -15.65 13.74
C ARG A 63 23.04 -16.93 13.87
N LYS A 64 23.87 -17.08 14.92
CA LYS A 64 24.66 -18.29 15.19
C LYS A 64 23.84 -19.39 15.85
N ALA A 65 22.68 -19.05 16.41
CA ALA A 65 21.89 -20.01 17.17
C ALA A 65 21.23 -21.06 16.25
N ARG A 66 21.27 -22.32 16.72
CA ARG A 66 20.65 -23.43 15.98
C ARG A 66 19.16 -23.23 15.83
N GLY A 67 18.68 -23.28 14.60
CA GLY A 67 17.26 -23.13 14.24
C GLY A 67 16.90 -21.72 13.75
N VAL A 68 17.76 -20.73 13.93
CA VAL A 68 17.63 -19.42 13.31
C VAL A 68 18.01 -19.53 11.83
N ARG A 69 17.15 -19.02 10.95
CA ARG A 69 17.37 -18.96 9.49
C ARG A 69 17.93 -17.61 9.07
N SER A 70 17.34 -16.55 9.61
CA SER A 70 17.79 -15.17 9.45
C SER A 70 17.33 -14.38 10.67
N ALA A 71 18.06 -13.33 11.00
CA ALA A 71 17.69 -12.38 12.05
C ALA A 71 18.29 -11.02 11.73
N GLY A 72 17.56 -9.94 11.98
CA GLY A 72 18.00 -8.60 11.68
C GLY A 72 17.23 -7.52 12.42
N ALA A 73 17.92 -6.40 12.65
CA ALA A 73 17.31 -5.20 13.19
C ALA A 73 16.34 -4.59 12.18
N THR A 74 15.22 -4.07 12.67
CA THR A 74 14.26 -3.35 11.83
C THR A 74 14.66 -1.90 11.58
N ARG A 75 15.68 -1.42 12.28
CA ARG A 75 16.36 -0.12 12.03
C ARG A 75 17.76 -0.13 12.60
N THR A 76 18.70 0.59 11.98
CA THR A 76 20.12 0.67 12.41
C THR A 76 20.66 2.08 12.51
N ALA A 77 19.86 3.12 12.18
CA ALA A 77 20.30 4.52 12.18
C ALA A 77 19.17 5.46 12.63
N PRO A 78 19.48 6.70 13.02
CA PRO A 78 18.51 7.77 13.15
C PRO A 78 17.75 7.90 11.82
N LEU A 79 16.43 7.89 11.88
CA LEU A 79 15.57 7.90 10.71
C LEU A 79 15.05 9.30 10.49
N THR A 80 15.09 9.77 9.25
CA THR A 80 14.21 10.82 8.77
C THR A 80 12.83 10.21 8.60
N ALA A 81 11.77 10.98 8.88
CA ALA A 81 10.43 10.55 8.59
C ALA A 81 10.38 10.08 7.13
N ALA A 82 10.04 8.81 6.92
CA ALA A 82 9.70 8.38 5.58
C ALA A 82 8.35 8.99 5.26
N GLY A 83 8.23 9.52 4.06
CA GLY A 83 6.93 9.85 3.52
C GLY A 83 6.15 8.54 3.27
N THR A 84 4.86 8.64 3.29
CA THR A 84 3.99 7.80 2.48
C THR A 84 4.45 7.91 1.02
N THR A 85 3.98 7.02 0.14
CA THR A 85 4.28 7.13 -1.28
C THR A 85 3.40 8.19 -1.98
N ASP A 86 3.13 9.31 -1.29
CA ASP A 86 2.54 10.54 -1.83
C ASP A 86 3.61 11.38 -2.53
N GLU A 87 3.19 12.16 -3.50
CA GLU A 87 4.06 13.08 -4.21
C GLU A 87 3.59 14.51 -4.02
N GLY A 88 4.26 15.22 -3.12
CA GLY A 88 3.98 16.61 -2.78
C GLY A 88 2.81 16.81 -1.81
N ALA A 89 2.52 18.06 -1.47
CA ALA A 89 1.44 18.41 -0.56
C ALA A 89 0.06 18.25 -1.22
N ALA A 90 -0.90 17.75 -0.45
CA ALA A 90 -2.31 17.69 -0.85
C ALA A 90 -2.96 19.10 -0.72
N ASP A 91 -3.87 19.43 -1.63
CA ASP A 91 -4.73 20.62 -1.51
C ASP A 91 -6.08 20.19 -0.92
N PHE A 92 -6.41 20.73 0.24
CA PHE A 92 -7.59 20.37 1.01
C PHE A 92 -8.83 21.13 0.57
N VAL A 93 -9.97 20.44 0.63
CA VAL A 93 -11.30 21.01 0.53
C VAL A 93 -12.03 20.72 1.83
N THR A 94 -12.47 21.74 2.52
CA THR A 94 -13.22 21.57 3.77
C THR A 94 -14.60 20.95 3.50
N ALA A 95 -15.16 20.25 4.49
CA ALA A 95 -16.52 19.73 4.41
C ALA A 95 -17.55 20.81 4.07
N ALA A 96 -17.35 22.05 4.54
CA ALA A 96 -18.22 23.20 4.22
C ALA A 96 -18.10 23.69 2.76
N GLU A 97 -16.93 23.58 2.16
CA GLU A 97 -16.70 23.88 0.73
C GLU A 97 -17.26 22.77 -0.15
N ALA A 98 -17.04 21.52 0.23
CA ALA A 98 -17.66 20.35 -0.40
C ALA A 98 -19.19 20.49 -0.41
N SER A 99 -19.82 20.79 0.72
CA SER A 99 -21.28 21.00 0.81
C SER A 99 -21.78 22.19 -0.03
N ARG A 100 -20.98 23.24 -0.22
CA ARG A 100 -21.34 24.36 -1.12
C ARG A 100 -21.26 23.98 -2.59
N THR A 101 -20.28 23.15 -2.96
CA THR A 101 -20.16 22.58 -4.30
C THR A 101 -21.31 21.65 -4.58
N GLU A 102 -21.75 20.85 -3.59
CA GLU A 102 -22.96 20.03 -3.63
C GLU A 102 -24.23 20.82 -3.96
N ALA A 103 -24.39 21.98 -3.32
CA ALA A 103 -25.56 22.84 -3.55
C ALA A 103 -25.55 23.55 -4.91
N ALA A 104 -24.38 23.79 -5.49
CA ALA A 104 -24.18 24.47 -6.76
C ALA A 104 -24.16 23.55 -7.98
N SER A 105 -23.86 22.28 -7.81
CA SER A 105 -23.78 21.30 -8.90
C SER A 105 -25.19 20.90 -9.36
N ALA A 106 -25.44 21.00 -10.65
CA ALA A 106 -26.64 20.41 -11.25
C ALA A 106 -26.52 18.88 -11.11
N ARG A 107 -27.19 18.30 -10.12
CA ARG A 107 -27.13 16.87 -9.79
C ARG A 107 -27.53 16.02 -10.98
N THR A 108 -26.60 15.26 -11.53
CA THR A 108 -26.94 14.14 -12.38
C THR A 108 -27.58 13.07 -11.48
N PRO A 109 -28.83 12.63 -11.73
CA PRO A 109 -29.44 11.62 -10.90
C PRO A 109 -28.56 10.37 -10.77
N GLY A 110 -28.22 9.98 -9.53
CA GLY A 110 -27.41 8.80 -9.22
C GLY A 110 -25.90 9.04 -9.19
N SER A 111 -25.41 10.30 -9.29
CA SER A 111 -24.01 10.66 -9.04
C SER A 111 -23.83 11.29 -7.66
N GLU A 112 -22.62 11.13 -7.09
CA GLU A 112 -22.23 11.80 -5.85
C GLU A 112 -21.90 13.29 -6.12
N PRO A 113 -22.04 14.17 -5.12
CA PRO A 113 -21.87 15.62 -5.30
C PRO A 113 -20.51 16.04 -5.88
N LEU A 114 -19.40 15.43 -5.46
CA LEU A 114 -18.07 15.73 -5.93
C LEU A 114 -17.58 14.80 -7.06
N GLU A 115 -18.40 13.83 -7.50
CA GLU A 115 -18.02 12.87 -8.54
C GLU A 115 -17.66 13.54 -9.88
N ALA A 116 -18.20 14.74 -10.15
CA ALA A 116 -17.86 15.52 -11.34
C ALA A 116 -16.38 15.93 -11.37
N ASP A 117 -15.74 16.09 -10.21
CA ASP A 117 -14.32 16.42 -10.07
C ASP A 117 -13.41 15.19 -10.07
N GLN A 118 -13.96 13.99 -9.92
CA GLN A 118 -13.22 12.74 -10.03
C GLN A 118 -13.05 12.33 -11.50
N TRP A 119 -11.91 12.66 -12.11
CA TRP A 119 -11.59 12.22 -13.48
C TRP A 119 -11.17 10.75 -13.57
N ASP A 120 -10.56 10.26 -12.50
CA ASP A 120 -9.91 8.96 -12.32
C ASP A 120 -10.88 7.77 -12.40
N PRO A 121 -12.05 7.73 -11.74
CA PRO A 121 -13.00 6.65 -11.90
C PRO A 121 -13.56 6.56 -13.34
N ARG A 122 -13.69 7.72 -14.00
CA ARG A 122 -14.10 7.75 -15.42
C ARG A 122 -13.02 7.20 -16.34
N ALA A 123 -11.74 7.47 -16.05
CA ALA A 123 -10.61 6.98 -16.85
C ALA A 123 -10.54 5.45 -16.89
N ILE A 124 -10.92 4.78 -15.82
CA ILE A 124 -10.97 3.30 -15.72
C ILE A 124 -12.37 2.72 -15.87
N GLY A 125 -13.37 3.54 -16.19
CA GLY A 125 -14.76 3.13 -16.42
C GLY A 125 -15.51 2.70 -15.16
N ALA A 126 -15.07 3.09 -13.97
CA ALA A 126 -15.74 2.73 -12.70
C ALA A 126 -17.11 3.39 -12.55
N ASP A 127 -17.27 4.61 -13.07
CA ASP A 127 -18.57 5.33 -13.16
C ASP A 127 -19.63 4.55 -13.95
N LYS A 128 -19.20 3.81 -14.99
CA LYS A 128 -20.07 2.96 -15.81
C LYS A 128 -20.22 1.58 -15.19
N ALA A 129 -19.18 1.06 -14.57
CA ALA A 129 -19.21 -0.23 -13.87
C ALA A 129 -20.25 -0.22 -12.75
N ALA A 130 -20.28 0.84 -11.93
CA ALA A 130 -21.22 1.00 -10.83
C ALA A 130 -22.71 0.97 -11.25
N LYS A 131 -23.02 1.22 -12.52
CA LYS A 131 -24.40 1.08 -13.08
C LYS A 131 -24.76 -0.37 -13.41
N ILE A 132 -23.80 -1.28 -13.40
CA ILE A 132 -23.96 -2.71 -13.71
C ILE A 132 -23.77 -3.54 -12.44
N ASP A 133 -22.65 -3.34 -11.76
CA ASP A 133 -22.29 -3.99 -10.51
C ASP A 133 -21.29 -3.09 -9.76
N ASP A 134 -21.63 -2.71 -8.54
CA ASP A 134 -20.84 -1.84 -7.66
C ASP A 134 -20.07 -2.61 -6.58
N GLY A 135 -20.05 -3.94 -6.68
CA GLY A 135 -19.37 -4.84 -5.78
C GLY A 135 -20.27 -5.54 -4.75
N SER A 136 -19.68 -6.25 -3.84
CA SER A 136 -20.38 -7.08 -2.85
C SER A 136 -19.88 -6.82 -1.43
N ARG A 137 -20.78 -6.65 -0.49
CA ARG A 137 -20.48 -6.56 0.96
C ARG A 137 -19.82 -7.83 1.55
N ARG A 138 -19.69 -8.90 0.76
CA ARG A 138 -18.92 -10.10 1.14
C ARG A 138 -17.43 -9.94 0.89
N VAL A 139 -17.02 -8.91 0.17
CA VAL A 139 -15.62 -8.62 -0.14
C VAL A 139 -15.16 -7.47 0.74
N THR A 140 -14.00 -7.65 1.37
CA THR A 140 -13.34 -6.62 2.18
C THR A 140 -11.96 -6.34 1.60
N VAL A 141 -11.68 -5.05 1.38
CA VAL A 141 -10.34 -4.56 1.10
C VAL A 141 -9.77 -3.94 2.37
N ALA A 142 -8.66 -4.45 2.87
CA ALA A 142 -7.96 -3.83 3.99
C ALA A 142 -6.89 -2.85 3.48
N VAL A 143 -6.93 -1.64 4.02
CA VAL A 143 -5.92 -0.60 3.83
C VAL A 143 -4.89 -0.75 4.93
N ILE A 144 -3.69 -1.24 4.57
CA ILE A 144 -2.54 -1.36 5.49
C ILE A 144 -1.75 -0.05 5.35
N ASP A 145 -1.93 0.87 6.33
CA ASP A 145 -1.54 2.26 6.13
C ASP A 145 -1.48 3.06 7.45
N THR A 146 -1.60 4.40 7.39
CA THR A 146 -1.60 5.33 8.55
C THR A 146 -2.85 5.24 9.42
N GLY A 147 -3.84 4.47 9.01
CA GLY A 147 -5.15 4.35 9.66
C GLY A 147 -6.28 4.85 8.78
N VAL A 148 -7.51 4.54 9.16
CA VAL A 148 -8.73 4.92 8.44
C VAL A 148 -9.71 5.58 9.39
N ASP A 149 -10.20 6.76 9.04
CA ASP A 149 -11.27 7.44 9.78
C ASP A 149 -12.63 6.85 9.39
N ASP A 150 -13.07 5.88 10.18
CA ASP A 150 -14.36 5.20 10.01
C ASP A 150 -15.57 6.09 10.35
N THR A 151 -15.33 7.30 10.89
CA THR A 151 -16.41 8.28 11.15
C THR A 151 -16.70 9.16 9.95
N HIS A 152 -15.85 9.12 8.92
CA HIS A 152 -16.09 9.88 7.68
C HIS A 152 -17.41 9.44 7.03
N PRO A 153 -18.29 10.38 6.66
CA PRO A 153 -19.63 10.05 6.12
C PRO A 153 -19.61 9.09 4.91
N ASP A 154 -18.62 9.23 4.02
CA ASP A 154 -18.49 8.37 2.84
C ASP A 154 -17.92 6.98 3.15
N LEU A 155 -17.24 6.81 4.28
CA LEU A 155 -16.61 5.55 4.65
C LEU A 155 -17.43 4.74 5.64
N ALA A 156 -18.11 5.41 6.58
CA ALA A 156 -18.90 4.77 7.64
C ALA A 156 -19.86 3.67 7.14
N PRO A 157 -20.58 3.83 6.01
CA PRO A 157 -21.49 2.80 5.51
C PRO A 157 -20.80 1.49 5.12
N ASN A 158 -19.54 1.56 4.68
CA ASN A 158 -18.77 0.44 4.15
C ASN A 158 -17.67 -0.06 5.07
N PHE A 159 -17.46 0.60 6.21
CA PHE A 159 -16.37 0.25 7.12
C PHE A 159 -16.60 -1.08 7.84
N SER A 160 -15.55 -1.88 8.00
CA SER A 160 -15.55 -3.18 8.67
C SER A 160 -14.67 -3.16 9.92
N ALA A 161 -15.22 -2.74 11.06
CA ALA A 161 -14.49 -2.69 12.33
C ALA A 161 -13.94 -4.05 12.76
N SER A 162 -14.67 -5.15 12.53
CA SER A 162 -14.23 -6.51 12.91
C SER A 162 -13.02 -7.04 12.12
N GLN A 163 -12.66 -6.36 11.03
CA GLN A 163 -11.51 -6.69 10.18
C GLN A 163 -10.45 -5.57 10.23
N SER A 164 -10.58 -4.65 11.20
CA SER A 164 -9.68 -3.51 11.39
C SER A 164 -8.89 -3.63 12.70
N ALA A 165 -7.67 -3.11 12.71
CA ALA A 165 -6.79 -3.15 13.86
C ALA A 165 -5.71 -2.06 13.81
N ASN A 166 -5.10 -1.81 14.97
CA ASN A 166 -3.79 -1.16 15.07
C ASN A 166 -2.72 -2.24 15.27
N CYS A 167 -1.77 -2.35 14.36
CA CYS A 167 -0.66 -3.30 14.38
C CYS A 167 0.67 -2.69 14.84
N VAL A 168 0.67 -1.45 15.32
CA VAL A 168 1.85 -0.83 15.91
C VAL A 168 2.32 -1.67 17.11
N ASP A 169 3.62 -1.80 17.27
CA ASP A 169 4.27 -2.72 18.22
C ASP A 169 4.06 -4.21 17.95
N ALA A 170 3.80 -4.56 16.69
CA ALA A 170 3.71 -5.93 16.21
C ALA A 170 2.58 -6.77 16.86
N LYS A 171 1.61 -6.15 17.50
CA LYS A 171 0.43 -6.81 18.08
C LYS A 171 -0.83 -6.11 17.62
N ALA A 172 -1.80 -6.90 17.18
CA ALA A 172 -3.08 -6.33 16.76
C ALA A 172 -3.89 -5.87 17.96
N ASP A 173 -4.19 -4.56 18.00
CA ASP A 173 -5.18 -3.97 18.89
C ASP A 173 -6.47 -3.74 18.09
N THR A 174 -7.54 -4.41 18.49
CA THR A 174 -8.88 -4.34 17.87
C THR A 174 -9.86 -3.51 18.68
N GLY A 175 -9.38 -2.74 19.66
CA GLY A 175 -10.20 -1.80 20.43
C GLY A 175 -10.90 -0.80 19.50
N GLU A 176 -12.08 -0.33 19.89
CA GLU A 176 -12.85 0.63 19.09
C GLU A 176 -12.01 1.88 18.79
N GLY A 177 -11.91 2.23 17.50
CA GLY A 177 -11.13 3.36 17.02
C GLY A 177 -9.62 3.17 17.01
N ALA A 178 -9.09 1.99 17.41
CA ALA A 178 -7.65 1.73 17.38
C ALA A 178 -7.03 1.89 15.99
N TRP A 179 -7.82 1.62 14.95
CA TRP A 179 -7.45 1.74 13.53
C TRP A 179 -7.47 3.16 12.97
N ARG A 180 -7.98 4.16 13.73
CA ARG A 180 -8.06 5.55 13.26
C ARG A 180 -6.67 6.19 13.22
N PRO A 181 -6.47 7.18 12.33
CA PRO A 181 -5.24 7.98 12.31
C PRO A 181 -4.93 8.58 13.69
N TYR A 182 -3.67 8.75 14.04
CA TYR A 182 -3.28 9.38 15.31
C TYR A 182 -3.57 10.90 15.32
N LYS A 183 -3.51 11.52 14.14
CA LYS A 183 -3.75 12.96 13.92
C LYS A 183 -4.30 13.17 12.51
N ALA A 184 -4.87 14.36 12.26
CA ALA A 184 -5.47 14.69 10.95
C ALA A 184 -4.46 14.66 9.80
N ASP A 185 -3.19 14.99 10.08
CA ASP A 185 -2.12 14.94 9.06
C ASP A 185 -1.76 13.53 8.62
N ASP A 186 -2.15 12.49 9.38
CA ASP A 186 -2.00 11.08 8.99
C ASP A 186 -3.15 10.64 8.05
N TYR A 187 -3.46 11.46 7.07
CA TYR A 187 -4.64 11.32 6.20
C TYR A 187 -4.58 10.16 5.22
N HIS A 188 -3.39 9.68 4.88
CA HIS A 188 -3.12 8.85 3.73
C HIS A 188 -4.03 7.61 3.65
N GLY A 189 -4.14 6.82 4.71
CA GLY A 189 -4.99 5.62 4.72
C GLY A 189 -6.49 5.94 4.59
N THR A 190 -6.96 7.08 5.11
CA THR A 190 -8.35 7.54 4.93
C THR A 190 -8.62 7.90 3.48
N HIS A 191 -7.66 8.59 2.82
CA HIS A 191 -7.77 8.93 1.41
C HIS A 191 -7.85 7.68 0.52
N VAL A 192 -6.93 6.76 0.71
CA VAL A 192 -6.87 5.46 0.02
C VAL A 192 -8.17 4.64 0.21
N ALA A 193 -8.73 4.64 1.42
CA ALA A 193 -9.99 3.93 1.69
C ALA A 193 -11.16 4.49 0.88
N GLY A 194 -11.21 5.81 0.70
CA GLY A 194 -12.23 6.48 -0.12
C GLY A 194 -12.14 6.12 -1.60
N GLU A 195 -10.93 6.08 -2.16
CA GLU A 195 -10.72 5.67 -3.55
C GLU A 195 -11.23 4.24 -3.81
N ILE A 196 -11.07 3.34 -2.84
CA ILE A 196 -11.54 1.96 -2.95
C ILE A 196 -13.07 1.90 -2.84
N ALA A 197 -13.64 2.48 -1.76
CA ALA A 197 -14.98 2.13 -1.31
C ALA A 197 -15.77 3.28 -0.69
N ALA A 198 -15.51 4.54 -1.04
CA ALA A 198 -16.43 5.62 -0.69
C ALA A 198 -17.84 5.26 -1.19
N ALA A 199 -18.83 5.32 -0.28
CA ALA A 199 -20.16 4.82 -0.53
C ALA A 199 -20.95 5.74 -1.46
N ARG A 200 -21.84 5.18 -2.28
CA ARG A 200 -22.86 5.98 -2.99
C ARG A 200 -24.01 6.29 -2.04
N ASN A 201 -23.89 7.38 -1.33
CA ASN A 201 -24.81 7.76 -0.24
C ASN A 201 -25.37 9.19 -0.37
N GLY A 202 -25.09 9.87 -1.48
CA GLY A 202 -25.52 11.24 -1.75
C GLY A 202 -24.62 12.30 -1.12
N VAL A 203 -23.40 11.93 -0.70
CA VAL A 203 -22.42 12.79 -0.05
C VAL A 203 -21.09 12.63 -0.79
N GLY A 204 -20.32 13.69 -0.93
CA GLY A 204 -18.92 13.72 -1.34
C GLY A 204 -18.58 12.97 -2.62
N VAL A 205 -17.76 11.94 -2.52
CA VAL A 205 -17.12 11.20 -3.62
C VAL A 205 -17.64 9.76 -3.74
N ALA A 206 -17.28 9.09 -4.84
CA ALA A 206 -17.53 7.66 -5.02
C ALA A 206 -16.21 6.88 -5.16
N GLY A 207 -16.10 5.74 -4.49
CA GLY A 207 -15.03 4.79 -4.69
C GLY A 207 -15.20 3.95 -5.97
N VAL A 208 -14.16 3.24 -6.34
CA VAL A 208 -14.17 2.32 -7.51
C VAL A 208 -15.15 1.16 -7.31
N ALA A 209 -15.29 0.67 -6.08
CA ALA A 209 -16.17 -0.43 -5.70
C ALA A 209 -17.03 -0.02 -4.49
N PRO A 210 -18.02 0.86 -4.69
CA PRO A 210 -18.72 1.56 -3.61
C PRO A 210 -19.64 0.68 -2.75
N ALA A 211 -19.82 -0.60 -3.08
CA ALA A 211 -20.59 -1.54 -2.28
C ALA A 211 -19.72 -2.63 -1.57
N VAL A 212 -18.40 -2.60 -1.71
CA VAL A 212 -17.53 -3.49 -0.93
C VAL A 212 -17.27 -2.92 0.46
N LYS A 213 -16.74 -3.76 1.36
CA LYS A 213 -16.27 -3.30 2.66
C LYS A 213 -14.82 -2.81 2.58
N VAL A 214 -14.50 -1.82 3.39
CA VAL A 214 -13.13 -1.38 3.63
C VAL A 214 -12.79 -1.54 5.10
N ALA A 215 -11.55 -1.95 5.39
CA ALA A 215 -11.01 -2.09 6.74
C ALA A 215 -9.70 -1.31 6.85
N GLY A 216 -9.41 -0.77 8.04
CA GLY A 216 -8.16 -0.08 8.33
C GLY A 216 -7.24 -0.96 9.19
N ILE A 217 -6.03 -1.24 8.71
CA ILE A 217 -4.99 -1.89 9.51
C ILE A 217 -3.83 -0.90 9.66
N LYS A 218 -3.80 -0.20 10.79
CA LYS A 218 -2.80 0.84 11.03
C LYS A 218 -1.45 0.24 11.36
N VAL A 219 -0.41 0.69 10.66
CA VAL A 219 0.97 0.20 10.80
C VAL A 219 1.99 1.32 10.99
N SER A 220 1.60 2.60 10.80
CA SER A 220 2.48 3.75 10.98
C SER A 220 2.78 4.01 12.45
N ASP A 221 4.03 4.25 12.75
CA ASP A 221 4.50 4.59 14.09
C ASP A 221 4.01 6.00 14.50
N PRO A 222 3.48 6.18 15.73
CA PRO A 222 2.90 7.45 16.15
C PRO A 222 3.91 8.60 16.28
N ASP A 223 5.18 8.27 16.54
CA ASP A 223 6.23 9.27 16.83
C ASP A 223 6.87 9.82 15.57
N ASN A 224 6.99 8.99 14.51
CA ASN A 224 7.77 9.32 13.32
C ASN A 224 7.07 8.98 11.97
N GLY A 225 5.89 8.35 11.99
CA GLY A 225 5.12 7.99 10.81
C GLY A 225 5.68 6.82 10.00
N LEU A 226 6.73 6.13 10.47
CA LEU A 226 7.40 5.05 9.76
C LEU A 226 6.60 3.73 9.80
N PHE A 227 6.75 2.95 8.74
CA PHE A 227 6.07 1.65 8.56
C PHE A 227 7.04 0.50 8.85
N TYR A 228 7.26 0.21 10.13
CA TYR A 228 8.24 -0.81 10.53
C TYR A 228 7.84 -2.22 10.10
N PRO A 229 8.79 -3.06 9.64
CA PRO A 229 8.53 -4.44 9.20
C PRO A 229 7.76 -5.29 10.19
N LYS A 230 8.02 -5.12 11.50
CA LYS A 230 7.30 -5.82 12.58
C LYS A 230 5.79 -5.55 12.56
N ASN A 231 5.39 -4.31 12.23
CA ASN A 231 3.99 -3.87 12.14
C ASN A 231 3.35 -4.44 10.86
N VAL A 232 4.09 -4.43 9.76
CA VAL A 232 3.63 -4.99 8.47
C VAL A 232 3.42 -6.50 8.56
N VAL A 233 4.29 -7.23 9.28
CA VAL A 233 4.10 -8.66 9.59
C VAL A 233 2.80 -8.88 10.35
N CYS A 234 2.55 -8.09 11.40
CA CYS A 234 1.28 -8.13 12.14
C CYS A 234 0.09 -7.94 11.22
N ALA A 235 0.14 -6.92 10.36
CA ALA A 235 -0.98 -6.57 9.48
C ALA A 235 -1.35 -7.70 8.50
N PHE A 236 -0.37 -8.33 7.85
CA PHE A 236 -0.63 -9.44 6.95
C PHE A 236 -1.19 -10.67 7.68
N VAL A 237 -0.66 -10.99 8.87
CA VAL A 237 -1.18 -12.11 9.67
C VAL A 237 -2.60 -11.81 10.15
N PHE A 238 -2.86 -10.60 10.62
CA PHE A 238 -4.19 -10.17 11.04
C PHE A 238 -5.20 -10.23 9.89
N ALA A 239 -4.87 -9.67 8.73
CA ALA A 239 -5.72 -9.71 7.54
C ALA A 239 -6.08 -11.16 7.15
N ALA A 240 -5.08 -12.05 7.17
CA ALA A 240 -5.27 -13.48 6.88
C ALA A 240 -6.22 -14.18 7.85
N ASP A 241 -6.04 -13.92 9.15
CA ASP A 241 -6.81 -14.58 10.21
C ASP A 241 -8.25 -14.04 10.34
N HIS A 242 -8.51 -12.84 9.79
CA HIS A 242 -9.83 -12.20 9.78
C HIS A 242 -10.53 -12.29 8.41
N GLY A 243 -10.00 -13.08 7.47
CA GLY A 243 -10.67 -13.38 6.21
C GLY A 243 -10.78 -12.18 5.28
N VAL A 244 -9.79 -11.30 5.27
CA VAL A 244 -9.68 -10.19 4.31
C VAL A 244 -9.34 -10.75 2.93
N GLU A 245 -10.10 -10.35 1.91
CA GLU A 245 -9.93 -10.85 0.53
C GLU A 245 -8.82 -10.14 -0.22
N ILE A 246 -8.62 -8.86 0.05
CA ILE A 246 -7.65 -8.01 -0.67
C ILE A 246 -6.97 -7.08 0.33
N THR A 247 -5.65 -6.86 0.21
CA THR A 247 -4.98 -5.76 0.90
C THR A 247 -4.44 -4.75 -0.10
N ASN A 248 -4.54 -3.48 0.24
CA ASN A 248 -3.86 -2.39 -0.43
C ASN A 248 -2.73 -1.85 0.44
N ASN A 249 -1.53 -1.73 -0.15
CA ASN A 249 -0.29 -1.34 0.52
C ASN A 249 0.30 -0.13 -0.19
N GLY A 250 0.00 1.08 0.31
CA GLY A 250 0.51 2.35 -0.22
C GLY A 250 1.83 2.79 0.43
N HIS A 251 2.65 1.86 0.92
CA HIS A 251 3.86 2.12 1.69
C HIS A 251 4.97 1.15 1.34
N TYR A 252 6.18 1.46 1.77
CA TYR A 252 7.29 0.51 1.87
C TYR A 252 7.65 0.23 3.33
N ALA A 253 8.32 -0.90 3.58
CA ALA A 253 8.74 -1.27 4.93
C ALA A 253 10.01 -0.51 5.32
N ASP A 254 9.84 0.53 6.14
CA ASP A 254 10.91 1.38 6.64
C ASP A 254 12.01 0.62 7.41
N PRO A 255 13.23 1.14 7.47
CA PRO A 255 13.66 2.48 7.04
C PRO A 255 14.29 2.53 5.64
N TRP A 256 14.28 1.45 4.91
CA TRP A 256 14.94 1.39 3.60
C TRP A 256 13.92 1.19 2.49
N LEU A 257 13.92 2.09 1.52
CA LEU A 257 13.13 1.89 0.31
C LEU A 257 13.54 0.57 -0.38
N TYR A 258 14.85 0.30 -0.45
CA TYR A 258 15.38 -0.93 -1.03
C TYR A 258 16.14 -1.77 -0.01
N ASN A 259 15.70 -3.01 0.17
CA ASN A 259 16.27 -4.01 1.05
C ASN A 259 17.13 -4.97 0.25
N CYS A 260 18.47 -4.79 0.30
CA CYS A 260 19.42 -5.60 -0.47
C CYS A 260 19.74 -6.91 0.25
N MET A 261 19.79 -8.01 -0.52
CA MET A 261 19.91 -9.37 0.01
C MET A 261 21.33 -9.74 0.49
N ASP A 262 22.33 -8.93 0.19
CA ASP A 262 23.70 -9.06 0.72
C ASP A 262 23.81 -8.60 2.19
N ASP A 263 22.92 -7.71 2.64
CA ASP A 263 22.84 -7.27 4.03
C ASP A 263 21.99 -8.27 4.87
N PRO A 264 22.57 -8.88 5.93
CA PRO A 264 21.86 -9.86 6.74
C PRO A 264 20.63 -9.32 7.47
N ASP A 265 20.60 -8.05 7.87
CA ASP A 265 19.46 -7.44 8.56
C ASP A 265 18.32 -7.21 7.57
N ARG A 266 18.60 -6.65 6.39
CA ARG A 266 17.62 -6.42 5.32
C ARG A 266 17.07 -7.74 4.78
N ARG A 267 17.91 -8.75 4.59
CA ARG A 267 17.46 -10.10 4.22
C ARG A 267 16.46 -10.67 5.22
N ALA A 268 16.70 -10.45 6.53
CA ALA A 268 15.78 -10.92 7.55
C ALA A 268 14.43 -10.20 7.51
N ILE A 269 14.40 -8.91 7.16
CA ILE A 269 13.20 -8.13 6.94
C ILE A 269 12.40 -8.69 5.76
N VAL A 270 13.06 -8.85 4.61
CA VAL A 270 12.43 -9.42 3.40
C VAL A 270 11.83 -10.80 3.69
N ASP A 271 12.58 -11.69 4.38
CA ASP A 271 12.12 -13.03 4.75
C ASP A 271 10.90 -12.96 5.69
N ALA A 272 10.91 -12.10 6.72
CA ALA A 272 9.81 -12.00 7.68
C ALA A 272 8.51 -11.52 7.01
N VAL A 273 8.58 -10.42 6.25
CA VAL A 273 7.40 -9.86 5.57
C VAL A 273 6.89 -10.81 4.50
N ASN A 274 7.79 -11.45 3.73
CA ASN A 274 7.40 -12.43 2.71
C ASN A 274 6.68 -13.64 3.31
N ARG A 275 7.10 -14.15 4.47
CA ARG A 275 6.40 -15.23 5.17
C ARG A 275 4.99 -14.84 5.58
N ALA A 276 4.81 -13.62 6.08
CA ALA A 276 3.50 -13.11 6.51
C ALA A 276 2.55 -12.94 5.32
N GLN A 277 3.01 -12.31 4.22
CA GLN A 277 2.18 -12.14 3.04
C GLN A 277 1.85 -13.46 2.34
N LEU A 278 2.80 -14.42 2.26
CA LEU A 278 2.53 -15.75 1.70
C LEU A 278 1.54 -16.55 2.57
N TYR A 279 1.56 -16.36 3.88
CA TYR A 279 0.54 -16.93 4.77
C TYR A 279 -0.85 -16.38 4.42
N ALA A 280 -0.96 -15.06 4.21
CA ALA A 280 -2.21 -14.41 3.80
C ALA A 280 -2.67 -14.88 2.41
N GLN A 281 -1.77 -14.99 1.44
CA GLN A 281 -2.10 -15.55 0.11
C GLN A 281 -2.64 -16.98 0.20
N LYS A 282 -2.05 -17.84 1.03
CA LYS A 282 -2.55 -19.21 1.28
C LYS A 282 -3.94 -19.23 1.90
N LYS A 283 -4.30 -18.18 2.65
CA LYS A 283 -5.64 -17.99 3.22
C LYS A 283 -6.65 -17.41 2.23
N GLY A 284 -6.19 -16.95 1.09
CA GLY A 284 -7.04 -16.42 0.01
C GLY A 284 -6.96 -14.92 -0.20
N THR A 285 -6.04 -14.22 0.47
CA THR A 285 -5.85 -12.77 0.36
C THR A 285 -4.96 -12.40 -0.83
N LEU A 286 -5.44 -11.55 -1.73
CA LEU A 286 -4.63 -10.91 -2.78
C LEU A 286 -4.00 -9.63 -2.24
N HIS A 287 -2.73 -9.38 -2.55
CA HIS A 287 -2.02 -8.16 -2.17
C HIS A 287 -1.74 -7.30 -3.39
N LEU A 288 -2.04 -6.00 -3.27
CA LEU A 288 -1.64 -4.97 -4.22
C LEU A 288 -0.74 -3.97 -3.49
N ALA A 289 0.25 -3.41 -4.21
CA ALA A 289 1.15 -2.42 -3.66
C ALA A 289 1.54 -1.38 -4.71
N SER A 290 1.81 -0.16 -4.25
CA SER A 290 2.30 0.95 -5.06
C SER A 290 3.73 0.69 -5.55
N ALA A 291 4.04 1.12 -6.78
CA ALA A 291 5.37 0.90 -7.39
C ALA A 291 6.46 1.83 -6.83
N GLY A 292 6.08 2.94 -6.17
CA GLY A 292 6.99 3.97 -5.68
C GLY A 292 7.01 5.24 -6.54
N ASN A 293 7.59 6.33 -6.00
CA ASN A 293 7.51 7.67 -6.58
C ASN A 293 8.87 8.27 -6.97
N SER A 294 9.88 7.43 -7.19
CA SER A 294 11.25 7.91 -7.50
C SER A 294 11.58 7.90 -8.99
N ASN A 295 10.62 7.62 -9.88
CA ASN A 295 10.83 7.44 -11.33
C ASN A 295 11.95 6.44 -11.67
N HIS A 296 12.22 5.48 -10.79
CA HIS A 296 13.24 4.46 -11.02
C HIS A 296 12.78 3.42 -12.03
N ASP A 297 13.68 3.02 -12.93
CA ASP A 297 13.50 1.81 -13.73
C ASP A 297 14.02 0.59 -12.96
N LEU A 298 13.09 -0.18 -12.39
CA LEU A 298 13.41 -1.38 -11.61
C LEU A 298 13.80 -2.59 -12.48
N ALA A 299 13.82 -2.44 -13.80
CA ALA A 299 14.32 -3.44 -14.74
C ALA A 299 15.72 -3.09 -15.27
N SER A 300 16.29 -1.95 -14.89
CA SER A 300 17.65 -1.55 -15.24
C SER A 300 18.69 -2.35 -14.46
N ASP A 301 19.94 -2.31 -14.93
CA ASP A 301 21.06 -2.97 -14.25
C ASP A 301 21.48 -2.27 -12.96
N ALA A 302 21.18 -0.98 -12.83
CA ALA A 302 21.52 -0.19 -11.65
C ALA A 302 20.61 1.03 -11.51
N ILE A 303 20.30 1.39 -10.27
CA ILE A 303 19.60 2.62 -9.89
C ILE A 303 20.37 3.35 -8.79
N VAL A 304 20.18 4.66 -8.73
CA VAL A 304 20.72 5.49 -7.63
C VAL A 304 19.66 5.56 -6.54
N ASP A 305 19.97 5.01 -5.39
CA ASP A 305 19.12 5.06 -4.19
C ASP A 305 19.62 6.19 -3.27
N ASP A 306 18.87 7.25 -3.19
CA ASP A 306 19.08 8.42 -2.33
C ASP A 306 18.11 8.46 -1.15
N SER A 307 17.31 7.39 -0.96
CA SER A 307 16.37 7.26 0.16
C SER A 307 17.04 7.05 1.52
N THR A 308 18.35 6.85 1.54
CA THR A 308 19.17 6.70 2.74
C THR A 308 20.12 7.89 2.91
N PRO A 309 20.64 8.17 4.15
CA PRO A 309 21.57 9.26 4.40
C PRO A 309 22.85 9.24 3.54
N VAL A 310 23.21 8.07 3.03
CA VAL A 310 24.31 7.88 2.10
C VAL A 310 23.75 7.35 0.78
N THR A 311 23.82 8.17 -0.26
CA THR A 311 23.46 7.79 -1.63
C THR A 311 24.29 6.59 -2.07
N ARG A 312 23.63 5.59 -2.65
CA ARG A 312 24.26 4.34 -3.11
C ARG A 312 23.74 3.95 -4.48
N THR A 313 24.58 3.29 -5.26
CA THR A 313 24.13 2.62 -6.48
C THR A 313 23.82 1.17 -6.15
N ILE A 314 22.64 0.71 -6.50
CA ILE A 314 22.16 -0.65 -6.22
C ILE A 314 21.72 -1.36 -7.50
N ASP A 315 21.85 -2.68 -7.50
CA ASP A 315 21.22 -3.56 -8.48
C ASP A 315 19.77 -3.84 -8.03
N PRO A 316 18.75 -3.35 -8.74
CA PRO A 316 17.36 -3.57 -8.34
C PRO A 316 16.92 -5.04 -8.42
N SER A 317 17.67 -5.93 -9.09
CA SER A 317 17.38 -7.36 -9.09
C SER A 317 17.71 -8.04 -7.75
N GLU A 318 18.63 -7.46 -6.98
CA GLU A 318 19.09 -7.98 -5.68
C GLU A 318 18.57 -7.16 -4.49
N CYS A 319 17.94 -6.00 -4.75
CA CYS A 319 17.46 -5.08 -3.74
C CYS A 319 15.94 -4.90 -3.89
N PHE A 320 15.18 -5.26 -2.85
CA PHE A 320 13.71 -5.33 -2.91
C PHE A 320 13.04 -4.16 -2.21
N ASP A 321 12.11 -3.51 -2.89
CA ASP A 321 11.07 -2.72 -2.26
C ASP A 321 10.04 -3.68 -1.64
N VAL A 322 9.76 -3.53 -0.35
CA VAL A 322 8.91 -4.44 0.42
C VAL A 322 7.68 -3.68 0.94
N PRO A 323 6.45 -4.15 0.68
CA PRO A 323 6.08 -5.46 0.13
C PRO A 323 5.97 -5.53 -1.41
N THR A 324 6.17 -4.45 -2.12
CA THR A 324 5.86 -4.25 -3.55
C THR A 324 6.43 -5.36 -4.45
N ARG A 325 7.70 -5.72 -4.23
CA ARG A 325 8.38 -6.70 -5.08
C ARG A 325 8.40 -8.13 -4.51
N LEU A 326 7.56 -8.41 -3.51
CA LEU A 326 7.42 -9.76 -3.00
C LEU A 326 6.60 -10.65 -3.94
N PRO A 327 6.88 -11.98 -4.00
CA PRO A 327 6.20 -12.88 -4.91
C PRO A 327 4.67 -12.90 -4.73
N GLY A 328 3.93 -12.67 -5.83
CA GLY A 328 2.47 -12.70 -5.85
C GLY A 328 1.78 -11.41 -5.36
N VAL A 329 2.55 -10.39 -5.02
CA VAL A 329 2.03 -9.03 -4.84
C VAL A 329 1.87 -8.38 -6.21
N VAL A 330 0.76 -7.69 -6.44
CA VAL A 330 0.50 -6.94 -7.69
C VAL A 330 1.11 -5.55 -7.56
N THR A 331 2.12 -5.27 -8.36
CA THR A 331 2.78 -3.96 -8.40
C THR A 331 2.03 -3.02 -9.32
N VAL A 332 1.62 -1.85 -8.80
CA VAL A 332 0.80 -0.87 -9.51
C VAL A 332 1.56 0.42 -9.75
N SER A 333 1.75 0.81 -11.01
CA SER A 333 2.31 2.11 -11.41
C SER A 333 1.21 3.17 -11.59
N ALA A 334 1.60 4.45 -11.58
CA ALA A 334 0.67 5.57 -11.66
C ALA A 334 0.57 6.15 -13.07
N THR A 335 -0.67 6.49 -13.45
CA THR A 335 -0.97 7.30 -14.64
C THR A 335 -1.66 8.61 -14.26
N GLY A 336 -1.39 9.63 -15.06
CA GLY A 336 -2.12 10.89 -15.04
C GLY A 336 -3.25 10.94 -16.06
N VAL A 337 -3.83 12.12 -16.22
CA VAL A 337 -4.84 12.41 -17.22
C VAL A 337 -4.34 12.03 -18.62
N ARG A 338 -5.21 11.43 -19.45
CA ARG A 338 -4.92 10.86 -20.79
C ARG A 338 -4.03 9.61 -20.77
N ASN A 339 -4.01 8.89 -19.66
CA ASN A 339 -3.37 7.57 -19.56
C ASN A 339 -1.86 7.59 -19.80
N LEU A 340 -1.17 8.70 -19.56
CA LEU A 340 0.29 8.74 -19.59
C LEU A 340 0.84 8.39 -18.22
N LYS A 341 2.01 7.73 -18.20
CA LYS A 341 2.76 7.48 -16.97
C LYS A 341 2.95 8.81 -16.22
N SER A 342 2.65 8.85 -14.93
CA SER A 342 2.94 10.01 -14.09
C SER A 342 4.45 10.20 -13.94
N TYR A 343 4.92 11.44 -13.89
CA TYR A 343 6.35 11.77 -13.93
C TYR A 343 7.16 11.07 -12.84
N TYR A 344 6.59 10.97 -11.65
CA TYR A 344 7.23 10.37 -10.48
C TYR A 344 7.15 8.85 -10.46
N SER A 345 6.22 8.24 -11.21
CA SER A 345 5.96 6.80 -11.06
C SER A 345 7.18 5.95 -11.36
N THR A 346 7.63 5.20 -10.39
CA THR A 346 8.57 4.09 -10.58
C THR A 346 7.97 3.07 -11.55
N TYR A 347 8.79 2.42 -12.35
CA TYR A 347 8.41 1.55 -13.45
C TYR A 347 9.42 0.43 -13.67
N GLY A 348 9.20 -0.41 -14.67
CA GLY A 348 10.14 -1.47 -15.06
C GLY A 348 9.42 -2.65 -15.69
N LYS A 349 9.95 -3.13 -16.81
CA LYS A 349 9.40 -4.29 -17.53
C LYS A 349 9.56 -5.56 -16.72
N GLY A 350 8.44 -6.27 -16.49
CA GLY A 350 8.43 -7.48 -15.68
C GLY A 350 8.39 -7.23 -14.16
N VAL A 351 8.39 -5.96 -13.76
CA VAL A 351 8.21 -5.54 -12.35
C VAL A 351 6.81 -4.98 -12.14
N VAL A 352 6.42 -3.99 -12.93
CA VAL A 352 5.04 -3.48 -12.91
C VAL A 352 4.09 -4.51 -13.50
N ASP A 353 3.04 -4.81 -12.76
CA ASP A 353 1.97 -5.73 -13.18
C ASP A 353 0.87 -5.02 -13.95
N VAL A 354 0.36 -3.93 -13.40
CA VAL A 354 -0.68 -3.08 -13.99
C VAL A 354 -0.45 -1.62 -13.64
N ALA A 355 -1.15 -0.73 -14.32
CA ALA A 355 -1.18 0.69 -14.00
C ALA A 355 -2.61 1.11 -13.61
N ALA A 356 -2.71 2.24 -12.90
CA ALA A 356 -3.98 2.87 -12.57
C ALA A 356 -3.80 4.39 -12.37
N PRO A 357 -4.90 5.19 -12.33
CA PRO A 357 -4.80 6.61 -12.06
C PRO A 357 -4.14 6.88 -10.69
N GLY A 358 -3.07 7.64 -10.68
CA GLY A 358 -2.36 8.11 -9.47
C GLY A 358 -2.23 9.62 -9.42
N GLY A 359 -2.65 10.29 -10.51
CA GLY A 359 -2.59 11.73 -10.65
C GLY A 359 -1.29 12.23 -11.26
N ASP A 360 -1.37 13.40 -11.89
CA ASP A 360 -0.23 14.14 -12.39
C ASP A 360 -0.61 15.61 -12.54
N ARG A 361 -0.08 16.46 -11.66
CA ARG A 361 -0.39 17.89 -11.64
C ARG A 361 0.34 18.70 -12.72
N ARG A 362 1.37 18.13 -13.39
CA ARG A 362 2.27 18.89 -14.25
C ARG A 362 1.71 19.17 -15.63
N TYR A 363 1.03 18.19 -16.22
CA TYR A 363 0.96 18.17 -17.68
C TYR A 363 -0.41 18.33 -18.29
N ARG A 364 -1.48 17.94 -17.67
CA ARG A 364 -2.77 17.91 -18.35
C ARG A 364 -3.92 18.05 -17.39
N LEU A 365 -4.62 19.14 -17.54
CA LEU A 365 -5.83 19.40 -16.81
C LEU A 365 -6.94 18.47 -17.33
N PRO A 366 -7.67 17.76 -16.46
CA PRO A 366 -8.83 17.01 -16.84
C PRO A 366 -9.99 17.93 -17.25
N ASP A 367 -10.98 17.35 -17.92
CA ASP A 367 -12.26 18.03 -18.17
C ASP A 367 -13.17 17.86 -16.94
N THR A 368 -12.82 18.56 -15.88
CA THR A 368 -13.52 18.59 -14.59
C THR A 368 -13.71 20.05 -14.15
N PRO A 369 -14.67 20.35 -13.25
CA PRO A 369 -14.85 21.71 -12.71
C PRO A 369 -13.59 22.28 -12.06
N SER A 370 -12.89 21.47 -11.24
CA SER A 370 -11.68 21.90 -10.53
C SER A 370 -10.46 22.05 -11.43
N LYS A 371 -10.43 21.35 -12.58
CA LYS A 371 -9.25 21.25 -13.44
C LYS A 371 -8.03 20.62 -12.75
N ASP A 372 -8.20 19.96 -11.62
CA ASP A 372 -7.10 19.29 -10.90
C ASP A 372 -6.80 17.91 -11.50
N GLY A 373 -5.55 17.66 -11.84
CA GLY A 373 -5.07 16.38 -12.41
C GLY A 373 -4.64 15.36 -11.36
N ARG A 374 -4.78 15.69 -10.06
CA ARG A 374 -4.54 14.78 -8.94
C ARG A 374 -5.80 14.01 -8.59
N ILE A 375 -5.78 13.23 -7.51
CA ILE A 375 -6.86 12.30 -7.15
C ILE A 375 -7.67 12.84 -5.97
N LEU A 376 -8.97 13.03 -6.18
CA LEU A 376 -9.90 13.52 -5.15
C LEU A 376 -10.47 12.35 -4.35
N SER A 377 -10.28 12.37 -3.03
CA SER A 377 -10.88 11.39 -2.13
C SER A 377 -11.04 11.92 -0.70
N THR A 378 -11.53 11.06 0.19
CA THR A 378 -11.85 11.35 1.59
C THR A 378 -10.61 11.65 2.44
N MET A 379 -10.77 12.56 3.39
CA MET A 379 -9.76 12.93 4.39
C MET A 379 -10.33 12.79 5.81
N PRO A 380 -9.51 12.69 6.86
CA PRO A 380 -10.03 12.70 8.23
C PRO A 380 -10.93 13.91 8.50
N ASN A 381 -11.85 13.76 9.46
CA ASN A 381 -12.79 14.81 9.88
C ASN A 381 -13.85 15.20 8.85
N GLY A 382 -14.16 14.33 7.88
CA GLY A 382 -15.19 14.59 6.85
C GLY A 382 -14.72 15.55 5.75
N GLU A 383 -13.42 15.73 5.59
CA GLU A 383 -12.82 16.57 4.56
C GLU A 383 -12.46 15.76 3.31
N TYR A 384 -12.03 16.46 2.26
CA TYR A 384 -11.59 15.89 0.98
C TYR A 384 -10.31 16.60 0.53
N ALA A 385 -9.46 15.93 -0.26
CA ALA A 385 -8.30 16.57 -0.87
C ALA A 385 -7.83 15.86 -2.13
N TRP A 386 -6.88 16.50 -2.83
CA TRP A 386 -6.23 16.05 -4.05
C TRP A 386 -4.74 15.76 -3.82
N PRO A 387 -4.33 14.65 -3.24
CA PRO A 387 -2.96 14.17 -3.34
C PRO A 387 -2.71 13.49 -4.70
N GLN A 388 -1.44 13.14 -4.95
CA GLN A 388 -1.02 12.31 -6.07
C GLN A 388 0.09 11.37 -5.62
N GLY A 389 0.25 10.24 -6.31
CA GLY A 389 1.26 9.23 -6.01
C GLY A 389 0.88 7.86 -6.54
N THR A 390 1.81 6.94 -6.55
CA THR A 390 1.50 5.53 -6.79
C THR A 390 0.63 4.94 -5.67
N SER A 391 0.60 5.59 -4.50
CA SER A 391 -0.33 5.33 -3.40
C SER A 391 -1.80 5.56 -3.77
N MET A 392 -2.10 6.45 -4.70
CA MET A 392 -3.43 6.69 -5.24
C MET A 392 -3.73 5.74 -6.41
N ALA A 393 -2.72 5.25 -7.11
CA ALA A 393 -2.90 4.27 -8.19
C ALA A 393 -3.28 2.88 -7.65
N SER A 394 -2.59 2.41 -6.60
CA SER A 394 -2.81 1.08 -6.03
C SER A 394 -4.25 0.85 -5.54
N PRO A 395 -4.93 1.79 -4.84
CA PRO A 395 -6.32 1.62 -4.41
C PRO A 395 -7.31 1.54 -5.57
N HIS A 396 -7.09 2.24 -6.68
CA HIS A 396 -7.91 2.06 -7.88
C HIS A 396 -7.84 0.61 -8.40
N ALA A 397 -6.63 0.05 -8.49
CA ALA A 397 -6.45 -1.34 -8.88
C ALA A 397 -7.04 -2.31 -7.85
N ALA A 398 -6.96 -1.99 -6.53
CA ALA A 398 -7.56 -2.79 -5.47
C ALA A 398 -9.10 -2.78 -5.54
N GLY A 399 -9.71 -1.63 -5.87
CA GLY A 399 -11.15 -1.52 -6.13
C GLY A 399 -11.60 -2.39 -7.32
N VAL A 400 -10.84 -2.36 -8.43
CA VAL A 400 -11.11 -3.24 -9.60
C VAL A 400 -10.95 -4.73 -9.22
N ALA A 401 -9.93 -5.07 -8.43
CA ALA A 401 -9.76 -6.43 -7.91
C ALA A 401 -10.93 -6.85 -6.99
N ALA A 402 -11.50 -5.90 -6.23
CA ALA A 402 -12.67 -6.16 -5.38
C ALA A 402 -13.94 -6.40 -6.21
N LEU A 403 -14.13 -5.70 -7.31
CA LEU A 403 -15.21 -6.00 -8.28
C LEU A 403 -15.01 -7.40 -8.89
N LEU A 404 -13.77 -7.78 -9.28
CA LEU A 404 -13.45 -9.13 -9.74
C LEU A 404 -13.77 -10.19 -8.69
N LYS A 405 -13.39 -9.96 -7.44
CA LYS A 405 -13.67 -10.88 -6.33
C LYS A 405 -15.16 -11.00 -6.06
N SER A 406 -15.90 -9.91 -6.17
CA SER A 406 -17.36 -9.89 -6.05
C SER A 406 -18.01 -10.78 -7.10
N LYS A 407 -17.59 -10.67 -8.34
CA LYS A 407 -18.07 -11.48 -9.46
C LYS A 407 -17.59 -12.94 -9.42
N HIS A 408 -16.38 -13.15 -8.92
CA HIS A 408 -15.71 -14.46 -8.85
C HIS A 408 -15.36 -14.84 -7.39
N PRO A 409 -16.34 -15.07 -6.50
CA PRO A 409 -16.10 -15.20 -5.05
C PRO A 409 -15.21 -16.39 -4.67
N ARG A 410 -15.08 -17.40 -5.54
CA ARG A 410 -14.22 -18.57 -5.33
C ARG A 410 -12.83 -18.43 -5.95
N ALA A 411 -12.55 -17.32 -6.66
CA ALA A 411 -11.25 -17.11 -7.30
C ALA A 411 -10.15 -17.02 -6.24
N SER A 412 -9.06 -17.77 -6.48
CA SER A 412 -7.83 -17.67 -5.68
C SER A 412 -7.12 -16.34 -5.97
N PRO A 413 -6.20 -15.89 -5.10
CA PRO A 413 -5.38 -14.69 -5.36
C PRO A 413 -4.69 -14.72 -6.72
N ALA A 414 -4.07 -15.82 -7.09
CA ALA A 414 -3.43 -16.00 -8.39
C ALA A 414 -4.42 -15.89 -9.56
N ARG A 415 -5.66 -16.38 -9.39
CA ARG A 415 -6.69 -16.25 -10.42
C ARG A 415 -7.18 -14.81 -10.54
N LEU A 416 -7.35 -14.10 -9.43
CA LEU A 416 -7.73 -12.67 -9.43
C LEU A 416 -6.66 -11.82 -10.11
N GLN A 417 -5.38 -12.04 -9.77
CA GLN A 417 -4.26 -11.39 -10.42
C GLN A 417 -4.24 -11.63 -11.93
N ALA A 418 -4.44 -12.88 -12.36
CA ALA A 418 -4.50 -13.22 -13.77
C ALA A 418 -5.68 -12.54 -14.51
N LEU A 419 -6.85 -12.45 -13.87
CA LEU A 419 -8.00 -11.75 -14.42
C LEU A 419 -7.77 -10.24 -14.51
N LEU A 420 -7.21 -9.65 -13.46
CA LEU A 420 -6.88 -8.22 -13.42
C LEU A 420 -5.94 -7.85 -14.59
N LYS A 421 -4.88 -8.63 -14.79
CA LYS A 421 -3.94 -8.45 -15.90
C LYS A 421 -4.58 -8.67 -17.26
N ALA A 422 -5.43 -9.67 -17.40
CA ALA A 422 -6.06 -10.02 -18.68
C ALA A 422 -7.11 -9.00 -19.15
N GLN A 423 -7.69 -8.26 -18.21
CA GLN A 423 -8.72 -7.25 -18.49
C GLN A 423 -8.17 -5.83 -18.57
N ALA A 424 -6.91 -5.62 -18.21
CA ALA A 424 -6.25 -4.33 -18.32
C ALA A 424 -6.13 -3.89 -19.80
N ASP A 425 -6.21 -2.58 -20.01
CA ASP A 425 -6.10 -1.96 -21.33
C ASP A 425 -4.76 -1.28 -21.50
N ASN A 426 -3.96 -1.73 -22.46
CA ASN A 426 -2.64 -1.17 -22.69
C ASN A 426 -2.70 -0.13 -23.82
N PRO A 427 -2.61 1.17 -23.48
CA PRO A 427 -2.71 2.25 -24.47
C PRO A 427 -1.49 2.35 -25.37
N GLY A 428 -0.41 1.57 -25.10
CA GLY A 428 0.91 1.82 -25.64
C GLY A 428 1.61 2.98 -24.95
N TYR A 429 2.81 3.28 -25.36
CA TYR A 429 3.61 4.36 -24.79
C TYR A 429 4.22 5.23 -25.88
N PRO A 430 4.50 6.52 -25.61
CA PRO A 430 5.15 7.40 -26.59
C PRO A 430 6.61 6.98 -26.84
N GLU A 431 7.10 7.19 -28.05
CA GLU A 431 8.51 6.92 -28.40
C GLU A 431 9.47 7.81 -27.61
N THR A 432 9.06 9.03 -27.33
CA THR A 432 9.76 9.99 -26.47
C THR A 432 8.92 10.29 -25.24
N TYR A 433 9.50 10.16 -24.06
CA TYR A 433 8.90 10.51 -22.80
C TYR A 433 9.71 11.65 -22.17
N ASP A 434 9.38 12.86 -22.59
CA ASP A 434 9.93 14.12 -22.11
C ASP A 434 8.77 14.89 -21.46
N GLN A 435 8.77 14.93 -20.12
CA GLN A 435 7.65 15.48 -19.40
C GLN A 435 7.83 16.93 -18.98
N ASP A 436 9.04 17.39 -18.83
CA ASP A 436 9.32 18.77 -18.48
C ASP A 436 9.60 19.66 -19.69
N GLY A 437 9.72 19.06 -20.89
CA GLY A 437 9.85 19.76 -22.16
C GLY A 437 11.27 20.32 -22.39
N ASP A 438 12.27 19.76 -21.71
CA ASP A 438 13.66 20.19 -21.84
C ASP A 438 14.38 19.56 -23.05
N GLY A 439 13.72 18.62 -23.74
CA GLY A 439 14.23 17.88 -24.88
C GLY A 439 15.02 16.63 -24.51
N ALA A 440 15.17 16.31 -23.24
CA ALA A 440 15.75 15.07 -22.76
C ALA A 440 14.67 13.98 -22.56
N GLN A 441 15.10 12.73 -22.48
CA GLN A 441 14.21 11.62 -22.19
C GLN A 441 14.18 11.35 -20.68
N ASP A 442 13.04 11.56 -20.01
CA ASP A 442 12.88 11.37 -18.57
C ASP A 442 12.77 9.92 -18.15
N ALA A 443 12.27 9.07 -19.03
CA ALA A 443 12.12 7.65 -18.80
C ALA A 443 12.05 6.88 -20.13
N THR A 444 12.57 5.66 -20.15
CA THR A 444 12.53 4.78 -21.31
C THR A 444 11.62 3.60 -21.06
N CYS A 445 10.61 3.41 -21.89
CA CYS A 445 9.72 2.26 -21.80
C CYS A 445 10.22 1.11 -22.66
N GLU A 446 10.44 -0.02 -22.05
CA GLU A 446 10.73 -1.26 -22.75
C GLU A 446 9.47 -2.12 -22.93
N GLY A 447 9.44 -2.93 -23.98
CA GLY A 447 8.37 -3.88 -24.24
C GLY A 447 7.48 -3.50 -25.41
N GLY A 448 6.21 -3.88 -25.36
CA GLY A 448 5.25 -3.67 -26.42
C GLY A 448 3.82 -3.53 -25.92
N ARG A 449 2.84 -3.54 -26.84
CA ARG A 449 1.42 -3.37 -26.49
C ARG A 449 0.83 -4.48 -25.61
N ARG A 450 1.47 -5.64 -25.48
CA ARG A 450 0.98 -6.70 -24.58
C ARG A 450 1.45 -6.51 -23.15
N VAL A 451 2.73 -6.14 -22.99
CA VAL A 451 3.38 -5.88 -21.70
C VAL A 451 4.51 -4.90 -21.92
N ASN A 452 4.57 -3.85 -21.12
CA ASN A 452 5.65 -2.87 -21.16
C ASN A 452 6.04 -2.38 -19.76
N GLY A 453 7.12 -1.62 -19.67
CA GLY A 453 7.69 -1.15 -18.41
C GLY A 453 6.85 -0.10 -17.70
N PHE A 454 6.06 0.71 -18.42
CA PHE A 454 5.25 1.78 -17.80
C PHE A 454 3.95 1.25 -17.19
N TYR A 455 3.26 0.37 -17.89
CA TYR A 455 1.89 -0.05 -17.56
C TYR A 455 1.77 -1.54 -17.25
N GLY A 456 2.85 -2.31 -17.27
CA GLY A 456 2.76 -3.76 -17.16
C GLY A 456 1.85 -4.33 -18.26
N PHE A 457 0.80 -5.04 -17.85
CA PHE A 457 -0.23 -5.56 -18.77
C PHE A 457 -1.21 -4.49 -19.27
N GLY A 458 -1.25 -3.33 -18.62
CA GLY A 458 -2.10 -2.20 -18.99
C GLY A 458 -2.71 -1.48 -17.81
N ILE A 459 -3.53 -0.49 -18.09
CA ILE A 459 -4.32 0.24 -17.12
C ILE A 459 -5.54 -0.60 -16.75
N VAL A 460 -5.85 -0.71 -15.46
CA VAL A 460 -7.01 -1.49 -15.00
C VAL A 460 -8.33 -0.95 -15.59
N ASP A 461 -9.29 -1.84 -15.83
CA ASP A 461 -10.59 -1.51 -16.45
C ASP A 461 -11.74 -2.09 -15.61
N ALA A 462 -12.39 -1.22 -14.85
CA ALA A 462 -13.51 -1.60 -14.00
C ALA A 462 -14.75 -2.02 -14.81
N LEU A 463 -15.02 -1.35 -15.95
CA LEU A 463 -16.18 -1.66 -16.76
C LEU A 463 -16.06 -3.04 -17.40
N ARG A 464 -14.88 -3.41 -17.91
CA ARG A 464 -14.63 -4.74 -18.47
C ARG A 464 -14.77 -5.83 -17.44
N THR A 465 -14.42 -5.51 -16.19
CA THR A 465 -14.52 -6.41 -15.05
C THR A 465 -15.95 -6.85 -14.73
N VAL A 466 -16.92 -5.95 -14.84
CA VAL A 466 -18.33 -6.23 -14.47
C VAL A 466 -19.17 -6.73 -15.65
N LYS A 467 -18.73 -6.55 -16.87
CA LYS A 467 -19.34 -7.15 -18.07
C LYS A 467 -19.07 -8.65 -18.16
#